data_1f587fab8e51f8533ff421ddc9f6d3bd
#
_entry.id   1f587fab8e51f8533ff421ddc9f6d3bd
#
_cell.length_a   1.000
_cell.length_b   1.000
_cell.length_c   1.000
_cell.angle_alpha   90.00
_cell.angle_beta   90.00
_cell.angle_gamma   90.00
#
_symmetry.space_group_name_H-M   'P 1'
#
loop_
_entity.id
_entity.type
_entity.pdbx_description
1 polymer ?
#
loop_
_entity_poly.entity_id
_entity_poly.type
_entity_poly.pdbx_seq_one_letter_code
_entity_poly.pdbx_strand_id
1 'polypeptide(L)'
;MTYQDLSQVVESKVSVFPGDPPVSVDPHATIPADGYRVSAVECGSHTGTHVDAPSHTEADGQNIDTIAVDRFALDAVRVDCRGLDPRSPIGPAALPATDADLLVVQTGWDDYWETEAYFDHPFLTPEAARFCVDHGYDVAVDTLNVDPTPTDNTAADEPDGFQVHHALLGTDGLIFENLTGLSGLPDRFELLAFPLKLTDGDGAPVRAVARWD
;
A
#
# COMPACT_ATOMS: atom_id res chain seq x y z
N MET A 1 -1.65 21.15 -14.42
CA MET A 1 -1.15 20.09 -13.52
C MET A 1 -1.82 20.21 -12.17
N THR A 2 -2.51 19.18 -11.74
CA THR A 2 -3.19 19.05 -10.44
C THR A 2 -2.46 18.00 -9.61
N TYR A 3 -2.43 18.17 -8.29
CA TYR A 3 -1.85 17.21 -7.35
C TYR A 3 -2.86 16.89 -6.26
N GLN A 4 -2.96 15.62 -5.89
CA GLN A 4 -3.78 15.15 -4.77
C GLN A 4 -2.95 14.23 -3.89
N ASP A 5 -3.03 14.45 -2.58
CA ASP A 5 -2.40 13.60 -1.57
C ASP A 5 -3.19 12.31 -1.41
N LEU A 6 -2.50 11.19 -1.45
CA LEU A 6 -3.07 9.86 -1.31
C LEU A 6 -2.52 9.12 -0.07
N SER A 7 -1.95 9.86 0.89
CA SER A 7 -1.29 9.26 2.04
C SER A 7 -2.10 9.39 3.31
N GLN A 8 -2.12 8.33 4.10
CA GLN A 8 -2.61 8.36 5.47
C GLN A 8 -1.70 9.20 6.36
N VAL A 9 -2.28 9.83 7.38
CA VAL A 9 -1.50 10.54 8.40
C VAL A 9 -0.83 9.52 9.31
N VAL A 10 0.48 9.66 9.51
CA VAL A 10 1.22 8.83 10.47
C VAL A 10 1.19 9.53 11.84
N GLU A 11 0.47 8.93 12.77
CA GLU A 11 0.40 9.39 14.16
C GLU A 11 0.57 8.22 15.13
N SER A 12 0.72 8.52 16.42
CA SER A 12 0.89 7.47 17.44
C SER A 12 -0.35 6.58 17.50
N LYS A 13 -0.13 5.26 17.44
CA LYS A 13 -1.15 4.19 17.51
C LYS A 13 -2.03 4.02 16.27
N VAL A 14 -1.61 4.51 15.10
CA VAL A 14 -2.29 4.16 13.85
C VAL A 14 -2.37 2.64 13.66
N SER A 15 -3.35 2.20 12.88
CA SER A 15 -3.51 0.79 12.51
C SER A 15 -2.25 0.27 11.81
N VAL A 16 -1.78 -0.90 12.24
CA VAL A 16 -0.68 -1.64 11.62
C VAL A 16 -1.13 -3.09 11.42
N PHE A 17 -0.47 -3.81 10.54
CA PHE A 17 -0.75 -5.24 10.37
C PHE A 17 -0.58 -5.99 11.70
N PRO A 18 -1.41 -7.01 12.01
CA PRO A 18 -1.33 -7.77 13.25
C PRO A 18 0.05 -8.42 13.44
N GLY A 19 0.79 -7.97 14.45
CA GLY A 19 2.14 -8.45 14.76
C GLY A 19 3.26 -7.44 14.46
N ASP A 20 2.96 -6.39 13.70
CA ASP A 20 3.93 -5.35 13.38
C ASP A 20 4.23 -4.43 14.57
N PRO A 21 5.39 -3.74 14.56
CA PRO A 21 5.76 -2.79 15.59
C PRO A 21 4.73 -1.65 15.71
N PRO A 22 4.38 -1.23 16.94
CA PRO A 22 3.50 -0.09 17.14
C PRO A 22 4.18 1.21 16.68
N VAL A 23 3.35 2.18 16.26
CA VAL A 23 3.82 3.49 15.84
C VAL A 23 3.81 4.48 16.99
N SER A 24 4.87 5.27 17.17
CA SER A 24 4.89 6.43 18.04
C SER A 24 5.44 7.67 17.34
N VAL A 25 4.81 8.80 17.60
CA VAL A 25 5.23 10.15 17.16
C VAL A 25 5.18 11.04 18.39
N ASP A 26 6.33 11.22 19.05
CA ASP A 26 6.42 11.90 20.33
C ASP A 26 7.29 13.17 20.26
N PRO A 27 6.99 14.23 21.02
CA PRO A 27 7.87 15.36 21.14
C PRO A 27 9.22 14.96 21.77
N HIS A 28 10.33 15.16 21.04
CA HIS A 28 11.68 15.00 21.55
C HIS A 28 12.23 16.32 22.10
N ALA A 29 11.95 17.44 21.41
CA ALA A 29 12.28 18.78 21.86
C ALA A 29 11.08 19.72 21.63
N THR A 30 10.95 20.73 22.52
CA THR A 30 9.84 21.69 22.48
C THR A 30 10.33 23.13 22.46
N ILE A 31 9.61 24.05 21.79
CA ILE A 31 10.00 25.46 21.72
C ILE A 31 10.17 26.10 23.12
N PRO A 32 9.25 25.85 24.09
CA PRO A 32 9.39 26.46 25.41
C PRO A 32 10.62 26.02 26.22
N ALA A 33 11.04 24.75 26.05
CA ALA A 33 12.17 24.19 26.81
C ALA A 33 13.50 24.32 26.07
N ASP A 34 13.48 24.14 24.74
CA ASP A 34 14.70 23.93 23.96
C ASP A 34 14.94 25.02 22.91
N GLY A 35 13.95 25.88 22.66
CA GLY A 35 14.00 26.94 21.64
C GLY A 35 13.75 26.45 20.20
N TYR A 36 13.54 25.15 20.01
CA TYR A 36 13.19 24.51 18.73
C TYR A 36 12.27 23.32 18.98
N ARG A 37 11.74 22.74 17.92
CA ARG A 37 10.86 21.57 17.98
C ARG A 37 11.43 20.41 17.16
N VAL A 38 11.46 19.22 17.77
CA VAL A 38 11.79 17.94 17.11
C VAL A 38 10.79 16.89 17.58
N SER A 39 10.30 16.07 16.67
CA SER A 39 9.54 14.86 16.98
C SER A 39 10.44 13.63 16.80
N ALA A 40 10.38 12.71 17.76
CA ALA A 40 10.89 11.36 17.56
C ALA A 40 9.79 10.53 16.87
N VAL A 41 10.16 9.74 15.86
CA VAL A 41 9.25 8.84 15.14
C VAL A 41 9.82 7.44 15.24
N GLU A 42 9.02 6.49 15.71
CA GLU A 42 9.32 5.08 15.74
C GLU A 42 8.18 4.35 15.01
N CYS A 43 8.49 3.57 13.98
CA CYS A 43 7.52 2.86 13.17
C CYS A 43 8.16 1.69 12.42
N GLY A 44 7.35 0.73 11.97
CA GLY A 44 7.76 -0.31 11.03
C GLY A 44 7.95 0.23 9.61
N SER A 45 8.61 -0.53 8.75
CA SER A 45 8.76 -0.24 7.31
C SER A 45 7.41 -0.19 6.57
N HIS A 46 6.42 -0.97 7.04
CA HIS A 46 5.07 -1.07 6.47
C HIS A 46 4.04 -0.20 7.23
N THR A 47 4.43 1.00 7.63
CA THR A 47 3.57 1.91 8.40
C THR A 47 2.85 2.91 7.52
N GLY A 48 1.51 3.02 7.72
CA GLY A 48 0.68 3.98 6.98
C GLY A 48 0.70 3.69 5.49
N THR A 49 0.65 4.73 4.65
CA THR A 49 0.85 4.56 3.21
C THR A 49 2.31 4.26 2.93
N HIS A 50 2.57 3.09 2.36
CA HIS A 50 3.92 2.58 2.14
C HIS A 50 4.05 1.82 0.81
N VAL A 51 5.27 1.41 0.49
CA VAL A 51 5.58 0.52 -0.63
C VAL A 51 6.37 -0.67 -0.13
N ASP A 52 6.02 -1.86 -0.62
CA ASP A 52 6.74 -3.11 -0.40
C ASP A 52 7.74 -3.33 -1.53
N ALA A 53 8.95 -3.70 -1.15
CA ALA A 53 10.01 -4.14 -2.05
C ALA A 53 10.01 -5.68 -2.18
N PRO A 54 10.57 -6.25 -3.25
CA PRO A 54 10.70 -7.70 -3.42
C PRO A 54 11.25 -8.44 -2.21
N SER A 55 12.19 -7.85 -1.47
CA SER A 55 12.79 -8.47 -0.27
C SER A 55 11.83 -8.62 0.91
N HIS A 56 10.61 -8.05 0.83
CA HIS A 56 9.60 -8.24 1.89
C HIS A 56 9.18 -9.70 2.04
N THR A 57 9.00 -10.41 0.94
CA THR A 57 8.61 -11.84 0.95
C THR A 57 9.62 -12.76 0.28
N GLU A 58 10.56 -12.22 -0.49
CA GLU A 58 11.51 -13.00 -1.28
C GLU A 58 12.93 -12.85 -0.69
N ALA A 59 13.53 -13.97 -0.26
CA ALA A 59 14.83 -13.96 0.43
C ALA A 59 15.99 -13.36 -0.41
N ASP A 60 15.92 -13.48 -1.73
CA ASP A 60 16.88 -12.92 -2.68
C ASP A 60 16.29 -11.70 -3.42
N GLY A 61 15.16 -11.16 -2.95
CA GLY A 61 14.46 -10.01 -3.52
C GLY A 61 15.25 -8.71 -3.37
N GLN A 62 14.99 -7.77 -4.26
CA GLN A 62 15.64 -6.46 -4.26
C GLN A 62 15.18 -5.61 -3.06
N ASN A 63 16.13 -5.00 -2.35
CA ASN A 63 15.85 -4.08 -1.24
C ASN A 63 15.46 -2.69 -1.75
N ILE A 64 14.64 -1.96 -0.98
CA ILE A 64 14.07 -0.66 -1.36
C ILE A 64 15.13 0.39 -1.70
N ASP A 65 16.28 0.39 -1.03
CA ASP A 65 17.36 1.36 -1.23
C ASP A 65 18.16 1.13 -2.52
N THR A 66 17.98 -0.02 -3.16
CA THR A 66 18.65 -0.40 -4.41
C THR A 66 17.76 -0.29 -5.65
N ILE A 67 16.44 -0.14 -5.46
CA ILE A 67 15.48 0.05 -6.55
C ILE A 67 15.70 1.42 -7.21
N ALA A 68 15.67 1.44 -8.54
CA ALA A 68 15.83 2.67 -9.30
C ALA A 68 14.69 3.65 -9.02
N VAL A 69 15.00 4.94 -8.84
CA VAL A 69 14.06 5.95 -8.38
C VAL A 69 12.86 6.19 -9.32
N ASP A 70 13.04 5.95 -10.62
CA ASP A 70 11.98 6.06 -11.63
C ASP A 70 10.87 5.01 -11.47
N ARG A 71 11.15 3.87 -10.78
CA ARG A 71 10.15 2.87 -10.40
C ARG A 71 9.10 3.38 -9.40
N PHE A 72 9.25 4.59 -8.87
CA PHE A 72 8.31 5.22 -7.93
C PHE A 72 7.55 6.40 -8.55
N ALA A 73 7.62 6.54 -9.88
CA ALA A 73 6.84 7.50 -10.67
C ALA A 73 6.15 6.73 -11.80
N LEU A 74 4.91 6.32 -11.58
CA LEU A 74 4.22 5.30 -12.36
C LEU A 74 2.99 5.85 -13.07
N ASP A 75 2.80 5.47 -14.32
CA ASP A 75 1.54 5.68 -15.02
C ASP A 75 0.50 4.72 -14.46
N ALA A 76 -0.54 5.24 -13.85
CA ALA A 76 -1.50 4.52 -13.06
C ALA A 76 -2.91 4.55 -13.65
N VAL A 77 -3.59 3.41 -13.61
CA VAL A 77 -5.02 3.28 -13.92
C VAL A 77 -5.78 2.89 -12.67
N ARG A 78 -6.83 3.67 -12.35
CA ARG A 78 -7.73 3.39 -11.24
C ARG A 78 -8.76 2.34 -11.63
N VAL A 79 -8.88 1.32 -10.80
CA VAL A 79 -9.85 0.22 -10.91
C VAL A 79 -10.92 0.40 -9.84
N ASP A 80 -12.15 0.70 -10.22
CA ASP A 80 -13.25 0.92 -9.28
C ASP A 80 -13.84 -0.41 -8.81
N CYS A 81 -13.50 -0.81 -7.59
CA CYS A 81 -14.00 -1.99 -6.89
C CYS A 81 -14.85 -1.63 -5.66
N ARG A 82 -15.41 -0.40 -5.60
CA ARG A 82 -16.22 0.04 -4.46
C ARG A 82 -17.55 -0.71 -4.35
N GLY A 83 -18.07 -0.78 -3.13
CA GLY A 83 -19.35 -1.42 -2.83
C GLY A 83 -19.28 -2.94 -2.68
N LEU A 84 -18.09 -3.48 -2.56
CA LEU A 84 -17.87 -4.87 -2.16
C LEU A 84 -18.18 -5.05 -0.67
N ASP A 85 -18.66 -6.24 -0.32
CA ASP A 85 -18.84 -6.62 1.08
C ASP A 85 -17.46 -6.85 1.75
N PRO A 86 -17.40 -6.81 3.11
CA PRO A 86 -16.19 -7.19 3.84
C PRO A 86 -15.65 -8.54 3.36
N ARG A 87 -14.30 -8.65 3.26
CA ARG A 87 -13.59 -9.87 2.88
C ARG A 87 -13.97 -10.45 1.51
N SER A 88 -14.51 -9.59 0.61
CA SER A 88 -14.82 -10.01 -0.77
C SER A 88 -13.56 -10.23 -1.59
N PRO A 89 -13.46 -11.36 -2.33
CA PRO A 89 -12.35 -11.59 -3.24
C PRO A 89 -12.48 -10.74 -4.52
N ILE A 90 -11.39 -10.12 -4.94
CA ILE A 90 -11.27 -9.37 -6.20
C ILE A 90 -10.49 -10.24 -7.18
N GLY A 91 -11.21 -10.82 -8.14
CA GLY A 91 -10.62 -11.69 -9.17
C GLY A 91 -10.18 -10.94 -10.43
N PRO A 92 -9.52 -11.61 -11.38
CA PRO A 92 -8.98 -10.99 -12.60
C PRO A 92 -10.04 -10.36 -13.51
N ALA A 93 -11.31 -10.77 -13.40
CA ALA A 93 -12.40 -10.19 -14.19
C ALA A 93 -12.71 -8.73 -13.83
N ALA A 94 -12.28 -8.25 -12.66
CA ALA A 94 -12.40 -6.86 -12.23
C ALA A 94 -11.26 -5.99 -12.78
N LEU A 95 -10.16 -6.58 -13.25
CA LEU A 95 -8.95 -5.87 -13.63
C LEU A 95 -8.92 -5.61 -15.14
N PRO A 96 -8.67 -4.37 -15.60
CA PRO A 96 -8.57 -4.06 -17.02
C PRO A 96 -7.21 -4.46 -17.60
N ALA A 97 -7.19 -4.89 -18.85
CA ALA A 97 -5.95 -4.90 -19.63
C ALA A 97 -5.68 -3.47 -20.13
N THR A 98 -4.50 -2.93 -19.82
CA THR A 98 -4.10 -1.56 -20.13
C THR A 98 -2.61 -1.50 -20.49
N ASP A 99 -2.13 -0.35 -20.92
CA ASP A 99 -0.70 -0.07 -21.13
C ASP A 99 -0.06 0.74 -19.99
N ALA A 100 -0.76 0.83 -18.85
CA ALA A 100 -0.22 1.48 -17.65
C ALA A 100 0.80 0.59 -16.92
N ASP A 101 1.58 1.19 -16.04
CA ASP A 101 2.56 0.49 -15.19
C ASP A 101 1.91 -0.06 -13.92
N LEU A 102 0.84 0.59 -13.44
CA LEU A 102 0.25 0.36 -12.13
C LEU A 102 -1.29 0.26 -12.20
N LEU A 103 -1.86 -0.74 -11.53
CA LEU A 103 -3.28 -0.79 -11.22
C LEU A 103 -3.54 -0.30 -9.79
N VAL A 104 -4.35 0.75 -9.65
CA VAL A 104 -4.77 1.29 -8.35
C VAL A 104 -6.18 0.79 -8.07
N VAL A 105 -6.31 -0.23 -7.23
CA VAL A 105 -7.58 -0.85 -6.88
C VAL A 105 -8.24 -0.04 -5.77
N GLN A 106 -9.32 0.64 -6.13
CA GLN A 106 -10.13 1.43 -5.20
C GLN A 106 -11.29 0.60 -4.66
N THR A 107 -11.25 0.25 -3.39
CA THR A 107 -12.33 -0.45 -2.70
C THR A 107 -13.23 0.50 -1.89
N GLY A 108 -12.72 1.69 -1.54
CA GLY A 108 -13.32 2.64 -0.61
C GLY A 108 -13.11 2.22 0.84
N TRP A 109 -12.21 1.27 1.08
CA TRP A 109 -11.95 0.75 2.42
C TRP A 109 -11.15 1.72 3.30
N ASP A 110 -10.49 2.70 2.69
CA ASP A 110 -9.82 3.80 3.39
C ASP A 110 -10.77 4.61 4.29
N ASP A 111 -12.08 4.59 4.04
CA ASP A 111 -13.11 5.17 4.92
C ASP A 111 -13.18 4.50 6.31
N TYR A 112 -12.65 3.27 6.45
CA TYR A 112 -12.60 2.51 7.71
C TYR A 112 -11.25 2.61 8.43
N TRP A 113 -10.31 3.45 7.94
CA TRP A 113 -9.01 3.67 8.57
C TRP A 113 -9.14 3.89 10.08
N GLU A 114 -8.26 3.26 10.89
CA GLU A 114 -8.24 3.29 12.35
C GLU A 114 -9.47 2.67 13.04
N THR A 115 -10.27 1.86 12.35
CA THR A 115 -11.35 1.06 12.93
C THR A 115 -11.06 -0.44 12.82
N GLU A 116 -11.69 -1.26 13.66
CA GLU A 116 -11.61 -2.73 13.58
C GLU A 116 -12.09 -3.25 12.21
N ALA A 117 -13.06 -2.58 11.58
CA ALA A 117 -13.57 -2.96 10.27
C ALA A 117 -12.52 -2.86 9.17
N TYR A 118 -11.45 -2.05 9.37
CA TYR A 118 -10.38 -1.88 8.39
C TYR A 118 -9.67 -3.20 8.08
N PHE A 119 -9.57 -4.10 9.06
CA PHE A 119 -8.91 -5.39 8.91
C PHE A 119 -9.71 -6.43 8.10
N ASP A 120 -11.01 -6.22 7.92
CA ASP A 120 -11.89 -7.10 7.15
C ASP A 120 -12.07 -6.62 5.68
N HIS A 121 -11.04 -6.03 5.12
CA HIS A 121 -11.06 -5.46 3.76
C HIS A 121 -11.26 -6.50 2.65
N PRO A 122 -11.74 -6.10 1.45
CA PRO A 122 -11.63 -6.90 0.24
C PRO A 122 -10.17 -7.16 -0.10
N PHE A 123 -9.88 -8.26 -0.79
CA PHE A 123 -8.52 -8.68 -1.10
C PHE A 123 -8.41 -9.20 -2.54
N LEU A 124 -7.21 -9.19 -3.10
CA LEU A 124 -6.95 -9.77 -4.41
C LEU A 124 -6.85 -11.29 -4.33
N THR A 125 -7.38 -11.99 -5.35
CA THR A 125 -7.17 -13.44 -5.44
C THR A 125 -5.80 -13.77 -6.05
N PRO A 126 -5.24 -14.97 -5.81
CA PRO A 126 -4.01 -15.41 -6.48
C PRO A 126 -4.09 -15.38 -8.02
N GLU A 127 -5.30 -15.54 -8.59
CA GLU A 127 -5.56 -15.40 -10.03
C GLU A 127 -5.44 -13.94 -10.49
N ALA A 128 -5.90 -12.98 -9.67
CA ALA A 128 -5.73 -11.54 -9.94
C ALA A 128 -4.25 -11.15 -9.90
N ALA A 129 -3.50 -11.66 -8.93
CA ALA A 129 -2.05 -11.46 -8.87
C ALA A 129 -1.35 -12.00 -10.13
N ARG A 130 -1.67 -13.22 -10.55
CA ARG A 130 -1.14 -13.78 -11.81
C ARG A 130 -1.48 -12.93 -13.02
N PHE A 131 -2.70 -12.41 -13.10
CA PHE A 131 -3.08 -11.47 -14.16
C PHE A 131 -2.19 -10.23 -14.17
N CYS A 132 -1.92 -9.63 -13.00
CA CYS A 132 -1.02 -8.47 -12.89
C CYS A 132 0.40 -8.83 -13.36
N VAL A 133 0.95 -9.95 -12.90
CA VAL A 133 2.28 -10.44 -13.30
C VAL A 133 2.36 -10.67 -14.82
N ASP A 134 1.37 -11.34 -15.41
CA ASP A 134 1.34 -11.63 -16.85
C ASP A 134 1.31 -10.37 -17.72
N HIS A 135 0.84 -9.24 -17.18
CA HIS A 135 0.77 -7.94 -17.86
C HIS A 135 1.88 -6.97 -17.42
N GLY A 136 2.67 -7.33 -16.42
CA GLY A 136 3.76 -6.50 -15.89
C GLY A 136 3.28 -5.32 -15.04
N TYR A 137 2.13 -5.45 -14.37
CA TYR A 137 1.60 -4.39 -13.49
C TYR A 137 2.14 -4.50 -12.09
N ASP A 138 2.57 -3.36 -11.54
CA ASP A 138 2.60 -3.12 -10.10
C ASP A 138 1.16 -2.93 -9.58
N VAL A 139 0.95 -3.03 -8.26
CA VAL A 139 -0.38 -2.92 -7.65
C VAL A 139 -0.38 -1.89 -6.53
N ALA A 140 -1.46 -1.12 -6.44
CA ALA A 140 -1.73 -0.23 -5.32
C ALA A 140 -3.16 -0.46 -4.81
N VAL A 141 -3.35 -0.36 -3.48
CA VAL A 141 -4.64 -0.59 -2.83
C VAL A 141 -4.93 0.47 -1.75
N ASP A 142 -6.21 0.74 -1.50
CA ASP A 142 -6.70 1.55 -0.38
C ASP A 142 -7.06 0.71 0.85
N THR A 143 -6.56 -0.52 0.91
CA THR A 143 -6.71 -1.47 2.00
C THR A 143 -5.42 -1.65 2.79
N LEU A 144 -5.51 -2.30 3.96
CA LEU A 144 -4.36 -2.61 4.81
C LEU A 144 -3.36 -3.54 4.12
N ASN A 145 -3.86 -4.42 3.25
CA ASN A 145 -3.12 -5.52 2.65
C ASN A 145 -3.72 -5.91 1.30
N VAL A 146 -2.94 -6.44 0.37
CA VAL A 146 -3.43 -7.03 -0.88
C VAL A 146 -3.95 -8.45 -0.69
N ASP A 147 -3.41 -9.22 0.27
CA ASP A 147 -3.90 -10.52 0.74
C ASP A 147 -4.94 -10.33 1.87
N PRO A 148 -5.74 -11.34 2.23
CA PRO A 148 -6.66 -11.23 3.36
C PRO A 148 -5.90 -11.10 4.69
N THR A 149 -6.24 -10.07 5.48
CA THR A 149 -5.68 -9.92 6.84
C THR A 149 -6.34 -10.93 7.79
N PRO A 150 -5.57 -11.68 8.59
CA PRO A 150 -6.14 -12.59 9.59
C PRO A 150 -6.97 -11.87 10.64
N THR A 151 -8.25 -12.25 10.79
CA THR A 151 -9.18 -11.75 11.80
C THR A 151 -10.08 -12.90 12.31
N ASP A 152 -10.91 -12.65 13.30
CA ASP A 152 -11.94 -13.62 13.75
C ASP A 152 -13.00 -13.90 12.67
N ASN A 153 -13.07 -13.07 11.63
CA ASN A 153 -13.99 -13.22 10.50
C ASN A 153 -13.40 -13.96 9.30
N THR A 154 -12.14 -14.44 9.40
CA THR A 154 -11.47 -15.18 8.32
C THR A 154 -12.25 -16.44 7.96
N ALA A 155 -12.65 -16.59 6.69
CA ALA A 155 -13.34 -17.78 6.19
C ALA A 155 -12.35 -18.89 5.84
N ALA A 156 -12.80 -20.15 5.93
CA ALA A 156 -11.93 -21.30 5.74
C ALA A 156 -11.46 -21.51 4.28
N ASP A 157 -12.08 -20.84 3.34
CA ASP A 157 -11.77 -20.89 1.89
C ASP A 157 -10.99 -19.67 1.39
N GLU A 158 -10.64 -18.73 2.29
CA GLU A 158 -9.76 -17.62 1.94
C GLU A 158 -8.32 -18.11 1.69
N PRO A 159 -7.60 -17.46 0.76
CA PRO A 159 -6.16 -17.70 0.60
C PRO A 159 -5.40 -17.42 1.90
N ASP A 160 -4.40 -18.22 2.20
CA ASP A 160 -3.46 -18.00 3.30
C ASP A 160 -2.01 -17.87 2.77
N GLY A 161 -1.09 -17.42 3.62
CA GLY A 161 0.35 -17.43 3.32
C GLY A 161 0.81 -16.36 2.34
N PHE A 162 0.15 -15.22 2.25
CA PHE A 162 0.58 -14.05 1.45
C PHE A 162 0.80 -14.36 -0.03
N GLN A 163 -0.15 -15.09 -0.65
CA GLN A 163 0.01 -15.61 -2.02
C GLN A 163 0.09 -14.50 -3.07
N VAL A 164 -0.60 -13.37 -2.85
CA VAL A 164 -0.56 -12.21 -3.75
C VAL A 164 0.77 -11.49 -3.65
N HIS A 165 1.28 -11.28 -2.43
CA HIS A 165 2.62 -10.73 -2.21
C HIS A 165 3.68 -11.56 -2.91
N HIS A 166 3.74 -12.88 -2.64
CA HIS A 166 4.72 -13.77 -3.27
C HIS A 166 4.64 -13.74 -4.80
N ALA A 167 3.43 -13.66 -5.37
CA ALA A 167 3.27 -13.61 -6.82
C ALA A 167 3.81 -12.33 -7.43
N LEU A 168 3.50 -11.17 -6.83
CA LEU A 168 3.90 -9.86 -7.33
C LEU A 168 5.38 -9.57 -7.03
N LEU A 169 5.79 -9.67 -5.78
CA LEU A 169 7.16 -9.36 -5.34
C LEU A 169 8.18 -10.36 -5.87
N GLY A 170 7.78 -11.63 -6.09
CA GLY A 170 8.60 -12.67 -6.70
C GLY A 170 8.96 -12.42 -8.17
N THR A 171 8.37 -11.42 -8.80
CA THR A 171 8.68 -10.99 -10.18
C THR A 171 9.24 -9.57 -10.25
N ASP A 172 9.85 -9.08 -9.18
CA ASP A 172 10.37 -7.71 -9.01
C ASP A 172 9.29 -6.62 -9.11
N GLY A 173 8.02 -6.96 -8.86
CA GLY A 173 6.91 -6.02 -8.75
C GLY A 173 6.97 -5.21 -7.45
N LEU A 174 6.18 -4.16 -7.39
CA LEU A 174 5.98 -3.32 -6.19
C LEU A 174 4.51 -3.36 -5.76
N ILE A 175 4.29 -3.28 -4.45
CA ILE A 175 2.94 -3.16 -3.88
C ILE A 175 2.90 -1.87 -3.08
N PHE A 176 1.85 -1.05 -3.31
CA PHE A 176 1.59 0.16 -2.53
C PHE A 176 0.31 -0.04 -1.73
N GLU A 177 0.37 0.12 -0.41
CA GLU A 177 -0.74 -0.17 0.48
C GLU A 177 -1.19 1.07 1.27
N ASN A 178 -2.40 0.99 1.80
CA ASN A 178 -3.00 2.05 2.61
C ASN A 178 -3.10 3.41 1.88
N LEU A 179 -3.39 3.39 0.57
CA LEU A 179 -3.73 4.63 -0.11
C LEU A 179 -5.05 5.20 0.43
N THR A 180 -5.22 6.51 0.33
CA THR A 180 -6.48 7.20 0.67
C THR A 180 -6.81 8.26 -0.37
N GLY A 181 -8.04 8.80 -0.30
CA GLY A 181 -8.43 9.94 -1.14
C GLY A 181 -8.55 9.61 -2.62
N LEU A 182 -8.74 8.36 -3.01
CA LEU A 182 -8.86 7.93 -4.40
C LEU A 182 -10.15 8.43 -5.08
N SER A 183 -11.14 8.86 -4.28
CA SER A 183 -12.40 9.40 -4.79
C SER A 183 -12.16 10.75 -5.49
N GLY A 184 -12.70 10.88 -6.71
CA GLY A 184 -12.59 12.11 -7.49
C GLY A 184 -11.34 12.20 -8.37
N LEU A 185 -10.44 11.23 -8.32
CA LEU A 185 -9.34 11.11 -9.29
C LEU A 185 -9.88 10.78 -10.69
N PRO A 186 -9.17 11.21 -11.76
CA PRO A 186 -9.43 10.66 -13.10
C PRO A 186 -9.10 9.16 -13.13
N ASP A 187 -9.57 8.47 -14.15
CA ASP A 187 -9.32 7.02 -14.29
C ASP A 187 -7.84 6.71 -14.58
N ARG A 188 -7.09 7.67 -15.14
CA ARG A 188 -5.64 7.55 -15.39
C ARG A 188 -4.92 8.79 -14.87
N PHE A 189 -3.85 8.57 -14.14
CA PHE A 189 -3.01 9.60 -13.54
C PHE A 189 -1.59 9.07 -13.35
N GLU A 190 -0.66 9.93 -12.97
CA GLU A 190 0.66 9.52 -12.54
C GLU A 190 0.68 9.40 -11.02
N LEU A 191 1.08 8.23 -10.49
CA LEU A 191 1.40 8.06 -9.08
C LEU A 191 2.88 8.42 -8.85
N LEU A 192 3.12 9.33 -7.90
CA LEU A 192 4.43 9.68 -7.36
C LEU A 192 4.48 9.21 -5.91
N ALA A 193 5.28 8.17 -5.60
CA ALA A 193 5.28 7.55 -4.28
C ALA A 193 6.71 7.15 -3.86
N PHE A 194 7.58 8.16 -3.70
CA PHE A 194 8.99 7.94 -3.38
C PHE A 194 9.18 7.50 -1.93
N PRO A 195 9.78 6.31 -1.68
CA PRO A 195 10.00 5.79 -0.34
C PRO A 195 11.15 6.49 0.40
N LEU A 196 11.15 6.36 1.71
CA LEU A 196 12.36 6.58 2.49
C LEU A 196 13.44 5.58 2.04
N LYS A 197 14.67 6.06 1.85
CA LYS A 197 15.80 5.21 1.46
C LYS A 197 16.39 4.51 2.69
N LEU A 198 15.72 3.45 3.13
CA LEU A 198 16.14 2.65 4.28
C LEU A 198 17.17 1.60 3.84
N THR A 199 18.31 1.53 4.50
CA THR A 199 19.35 0.54 4.21
C THR A 199 18.81 -0.88 4.41
N ASP A 200 18.99 -1.72 3.39
CA ASP A 200 18.52 -3.11 3.37
C ASP A 200 17.00 -3.24 3.68
N GLY A 201 16.22 -2.17 3.39
CA GLY A 201 14.81 -2.13 3.71
C GLY A 201 13.97 -3.01 2.79
N ASP A 202 13.02 -3.71 3.38
CA ASP A 202 12.01 -4.57 2.75
C ASP A 202 10.80 -3.79 2.24
N GLY A 203 10.70 -2.54 2.62
CA GLY A 203 9.67 -1.57 2.26
C GLY A 203 9.97 -0.23 2.92
N ALA A 204 9.15 0.76 2.67
CA ALA A 204 9.25 2.04 3.37
C ALA A 204 7.97 2.88 3.27
N PRO A 205 7.65 3.71 4.28
CA PRO A 205 6.62 4.73 4.16
C PRO A 205 6.89 5.68 2.99
N VAL A 206 5.81 6.08 2.31
CA VAL A 206 5.83 7.02 1.19
C VAL A 206 4.89 8.19 1.43
N ARG A 207 5.16 9.34 0.79
CA ARG A 207 4.14 10.31 0.50
C ARG A 207 3.62 10.07 -0.89
N ALA A 208 2.53 9.30 -1.01
CA ALA A 208 1.88 9.01 -2.28
C ALA A 208 1.08 10.23 -2.77
N VAL A 209 1.28 10.60 -4.03
CA VAL A 209 0.64 11.76 -4.64
C VAL A 209 0.18 11.40 -6.05
N ALA A 210 -1.10 11.61 -6.37
CA ALA A 210 -1.58 11.59 -7.73
C ALA A 210 -1.26 12.91 -8.44
N ARG A 211 -0.82 12.85 -9.70
CA ARG A 211 -0.59 13.99 -10.59
C ARG A 211 -1.33 13.81 -11.91
N TRP A 212 -2.05 14.85 -12.37
CA TRP A 212 -2.70 14.88 -13.69
C TRP A 212 -2.84 16.32 -14.21
N ASP A 213 -3.25 16.47 -15.47
CA ASP A 213 -3.49 17.77 -16.13
C ASP A 213 -4.89 18.33 -15.87
#